data_b415f87f452d208b31f79d68617d6bf9
#
_entry.id   b415f87f452d208b31f79d68617d6bf9
#
_cell.length_a   1.000
_cell.length_b   1.000
_cell.length_c   1.000
_cell.angle_alpha   90.00
_cell.angle_beta   90.00
_cell.angle_gamma   90.00
#
_symmetry.space_group_name_H-M   'P 1'
#
loop_
_entity.id
_entity.type
_entity.pdbx_description
1 polymer ?
#
loop_
_entity_poly.entity_id
_entity_poly.type
_entity_poly.pdbx_seq_one_letter_code
_entity_poly.pdbx_strand_id
1 'polypeptide(L)'
;YFENGTYGFERNAEEAWLWYSRGANLRCAFAWAAMSHMALHDHTAPEGYGEERGYECAYRALALGNDDLLDEVIAGYRSGCLSQHPLMIEKNSLPQYHNQVSHFVDDLPDYDDDDDDDGYNDDHEYQYDGEPEREVDEDDCSTVSTDLIWQACMNNIMGALERVRNQEREWEVAGLISAYLNGADDLLAIPLRLDDLYSANDSLLEIISDHPRLKLRLLRCQLRVLREIEAEADHELGLTEDVERDVRELSRIIDLADEGRLNEIPQTGHLKRDPVEWTEQWEAVIDEADRQAYSRLKGVPRGMGFCFSFWHERQLALHKLGVVWRNPHQMNPRVMFD
;
A
#
# COMPACT_ATOMS: atom_id res chain seq x y z
N TYR A 1 -13.50 -2.33 -17.73
CA TYR A 1 -14.38 -1.65 -18.69
C TYR A 1 -13.69 -1.47 -20.03
N PHE A 2 -12.49 -0.88 -20.09
CA PHE A 2 -11.74 -0.64 -21.34
C PHE A 2 -11.28 -1.91 -22.04
N GLU A 3 -10.91 -2.95 -21.29
CA GLU A 3 -10.48 -4.23 -21.85
C GLU A 3 -11.57 -4.91 -22.67
N ASN A 4 -12.80 -4.89 -22.17
CA ASN A 4 -13.94 -5.64 -22.74
C ASN A 4 -14.96 -4.74 -23.46
N GLY A 5 -14.81 -3.43 -23.44
CA GLY A 5 -15.76 -2.49 -24.06
C GLY A 5 -17.14 -2.52 -23.40
N THR A 6 -17.23 -2.60 -22.06
CA THR A 6 -18.49 -2.68 -21.31
C THR A 6 -18.94 -1.32 -20.80
N TYR A 7 -20.21 -1.19 -20.45
CA TYR A 7 -20.80 0.06 -19.88
C TYR A 7 -20.64 1.31 -20.75
N GLY A 8 -20.55 1.14 -22.09
CA GLY A 8 -20.44 2.27 -23.02
C GLY A 8 -19.03 2.77 -23.29
N PHE A 9 -18.01 2.13 -22.71
CA PHE A 9 -16.61 2.38 -23.06
C PHE A 9 -16.24 1.60 -24.32
N GLU A 10 -15.49 2.23 -25.22
CA GLU A 10 -14.85 1.52 -26.34
C GLU A 10 -13.69 0.66 -25.81
N ARG A 11 -13.47 -0.49 -26.47
CA ARG A 11 -12.35 -1.36 -26.14
C ARG A 11 -11.04 -0.63 -26.43
N ASN A 12 -10.24 -0.42 -25.41
CA ASN A 12 -8.95 0.27 -25.50
C ASN A 12 -7.93 -0.46 -24.60
N ALA A 13 -7.06 -1.23 -25.25
CA ALA A 13 -6.08 -2.06 -24.55
C ALA A 13 -4.99 -1.20 -23.86
N GLU A 14 -4.60 -0.06 -24.44
CA GLU A 14 -3.61 0.84 -23.82
C GLU A 14 -4.16 1.45 -22.53
N GLU A 15 -5.40 1.92 -22.58
CA GLU A 15 -6.08 2.46 -21.41
C GLU A 15 -6.28 1.37 -20.34
N ALA A 16 -6.71 0.16 -20.74
CA ALA A 16 -6.82 -0.97 -19.82
C ALA A 16 -5.50 -1.30 -19.15
N TRP A 17 -4.40 -1.36 -19.92
CA TRP A 17 -3.06 -1.57 -19.39
C TRP A 17 -2.64 -0.50 -18.38
N LEU A 18 -2.92 0.77 -18.68
CA LEU A 18 -2.63 1.89 -17.78
C LEU A 18 -3.37 1.74 -16.45
N TRP A 19 -4.67 1.41 -16.49
CA TRP A 19 -5.46 1.22 -15.28
C TRP A 19 -5.01 -0.01 -14.47
N TYR A 20 -4.66 -1.11 -15.14
CA TYR A 20 -4.10 -2.28 -14.46
C TYR A 20 -2.69 -1.98 -13.90
N SER A 21 -1.86 -1.19 -14.58
CA SER A 21 -0.56 -0.75 -14.05
C SER A 21 -0.72 0.06 -12.77
N ARG A 22 -1.72 0.93 -12.71
CA ARG A 22 -2.07 1.67 -11.49
C ARG A 22 -2.49 0.72 -10.37
N GLY A 23 -3.40 -0.21 -10.65
CA GLY A 23 -3.81 -1.25 -9.70
C GLY A 23 -2.65 -2.15 -9.27
N ALA A 24 -1.76 -2.50 -10.18
CA ALA A 24 -0.56 -3.29 -9.91
C ALA A 24 0.41 -2.59 -8.96
N ASN A 25 0.60 -1.28 -9.13
CA ASN A 25 1.38 -0.44 -8.21
C ASN A 25 0.76 -0.41 -6.81
N LEU A 26 -0.57 -0.58 -6.71
CA LEU A 26 -1.32 -0.76 -5.46
C LEU A 26 -1.14 -2.17 -4.84
N ARG A 27 -0.24 -3.00 -5.36
CA ARG A 27 -0.08 -4.40 -4.96
C ARG A 27 -1.37 -5.22 -5.14
N CYS A 28 -2.21 -4.86 -6.10
CA CYS A 28 -3.40 -5.63 -6.45
C CYS A 28 -2.98 -6.86 -7.27
N ALA A 29 -3.11 -8.04 -6.68
CA ALA A 29 -2.79 -9.30 -7.35
C ALA A 29 -3.60 -9.48 -8.64
N PHE A 30 -4.88 -9.10 -8.63
CA PHE A 30 -5.74 -9.14 -9.81
C PHE A 30 -5.24 -8.24 -10.95
N ALA A 31 -4.75 -7.04 -10.64
CA ALA A 31 -4.22 -6.13 -11.67
C ALA A 31 -2.96 -6.70 -12.32
N TRP A 32 -2.04 -7.27 -11.53
CA TRP A 32 -0.88 -7.98 -12.06
C TRP A 32 -1.29 -9.19 -12.91
N ALA A 33 -2.31 -9.94 -12.49
CA ALA A 33 -2.85 -11.07 -13.24
C ALA A 33 -3.45 -10.64 -14.58
N ALA A 34 -4.24 -9.55 -14.60
CA ALA A 34 -4.82 -9.00 -15.82
C ALA A 34 -3.73 -8.55 -16.82
N MET A 35 -2.66 -7.86 -16.32
CA MET A 35 -1.52 -7.48 -17.17
C MET A 35 -0.78 -8.69 -17.72
N SER A 36 -0.59 -9.75 -16.93
CA SER A 36 -0.01 -11.00 -17.39
C SER A 36 -0.86 -11.61 -18.51
N HIS A 37 -2.18 -11.68 -18.33
CA HIS A 37 -3.11 -12.21 -19.31
C HIS A 37 -3.10 -11.43 -20.62
N MET A 38 -3.12 -10.09 -20.56
CA MET A 38 -3.00 -9.21 -21.72
C MET A 38 -1.71 -9.43 -22.52
N ALA A 39 -0.59 -9.72 -21.84
CA ALA A 39 0.69 -9.91 -22.49
C ALA A 39 0.89 -11.33 -23.02
N LEU A 40 0.49 -12.35 -22.26
CA LEU A 40 0.77 -13.76 -22.59
C LEU A 40 -0.30 -14.43 -23.43
N HIS A 41 -1.56 -14.10 -23.19
CA HIS A 41 -2.70 -14.80 -23.82
C HIS A 41 -3.40 -13.97 -24.87
N ASP A 42 -3.77 -12.73 -24.55
CA ASP A 42 -4.51 -11.88 -25.50
C ASP A 42 -3.62 -11.16 -26.50
N HIS A 43 -2.32 -11.04 -26.20
CA HIS A 43 -1.35 -10.27 -26.98
C HIS A 43 -1.82 -8.83 -27.25
N THR A 44 -2.52 -8.25 -26.26
CA THR A 44 -3.07 -6.88 -26.30
C THR A 44 -2.26 -5.89 -25.49
N ALA A 45 -1.16 -6.33 -24.89
CA ALA A 45 -0.25 -5.42 -24.19
C ALA A 45 0.29 -4.35 -25.15
N PRO A 46 0.52 -3.11 -24.67
CA PRO A 46 1.10 -2.05 -25.48
C PRO A 46 2.46 -2.42 -26.05
N GLU A 47 2.87 -1.73 -27.14
CA GLU A 47 4.17 -1.95 -27.77
C GLU A 47 5.32 -1.79 -26.76
N GLY A 48 6.21 -2.78 -26.69
CA GLY A 48 7.32 -2.83 -25.72
C GLY A 48 7.04 -3.66 -24.46
N TYR A 49 5.81 -4.14 -24.27
CA TYR A 49 5.44 -5.03 -23.14
C TYR A 49 5.11 -6.44 -23.67
N GLY A 50 6.14 -7.20 -24.02
CA GLY A 50 6.02 -8.56 -24.56
C GLY A 50 5.92 -9.66 -23.49
N GLU A 51 6.19 -10.89 -23.90
CA GLU A 51 6.09 -12.10 -23.05
C GLU A 51 6.91 -12.02 -21.76
N GLU A 52 8.15 -11.49 -21.83
CA GLU A 52 9.01 -11.32 -20.66
C GLU A 52 8.29 -10.51 -19.56
N ARG A 53 7.68 -9.40 -19.93
CA ARG A 53 6.89 -8.58 -18.99
C ARG A 53 5.65 -9.30 -18.51
N GLY A 54 5.03 -10.11 -19.36
CA GLY A 54 3.88 -10.95 -18.98
C GLY A 54 4.24 -11.94 -17.87
N TYR A 55 5.36 -12.64 -17.99
CA TYR A 55 5.84 -13.56 -16.96
C TYR A 55 6.23 -12.83 -15.66
N GLU A 56 6.83 -11.65 -15.77
CA GLU A 56 7.11 -10.81 -14.58
C GLU A 56 5.81 -10.42 -13.85
N CYS A 57 4.77 -10.06 -14.60
CA CYS A 57 3.47 -9.74 -14.03
C CYS A 57 2.83 -10.97 -13.34
N ALA A 58 2.90 -12.17 -13.96
CA ALA A 58 2.44 -13.41 -13.36
C ALA A 58 3.15 -13.70 -12.03
N TYR A 59 4.47 -13.57 -12.04
CA TYR A 59 5.30 -13.74 -10.85
C TYR A 59 4.90 -12.79 -9.71
N ARG A 60 4.65 -11.51 -10.01
CA ARG A 60 4.23 -10.53 -9.00
C ARG A 60 2.80 -10.81 -8.49
N ALA A 61 1.91 -11.27 -9.36
CA ALA A 61 0.56 -11.66 -8.96
C ALA A 61 0.58 -12.87 -8.02
N LEU A 62 1.36 -13.90 -8.35
CA LEU A 62 1.57 -15.07 -7.49
C LEU A 62 2.16 -14.67 -6.13
N ALA A 63 3.15 -13.76 -6.14
CA ALA A 63 3.76 -13.21 -4.92
C ALA A 63 2.76 -12.46 -4.02
N LEU A 64 1.66 -12.01 -4.57
CA LEU A 64 0.56 -11.35 -3.85
C LEU A 64 -0.62 -12.30 -3.54
N GLY A 65 -0.44 -13.61 -3.77
CA GLY A 65 -1.41 -14.64 -3.40
C GLY A 65 -2.43 -14.99 -4.49
N ASN A 66 -2.14 -14.69 -5.75
CA ASN A 66 -2.95 -15.18 -6.87
C ASN A 66 -2.38 -16.49 -7.39
N ASP A 67 -2.95 -17.60 -6.93
CA ASP A 67 -2.49 -18.97 -7.21
C ASP A 67 -2.77 -19.43 -8.63
N ASP A 68 -3.69 -18.77 -9.34
CA ASP A 68 -4.12 -19.13 -10.68
C ASP A 68 -3.00 -18.96 -11.73
N LEU A 69 -1.93 -18.21 -11.39
CA LEU A 69 -0.82 -17.91 -12.30
C LEU A 69 0.45 -18.75 -12.04
N LEU A 70 0.35 -19.83 -11.29
CA LEU A 70 1.49 -20.69 -10.99
C LEU A 70 2.08 -21.31 -12.27
N ASP A 71 1.22 -21.75 -13.19
CA ASP A 71 1.64 -22.38 -14.45
C ASP A 71 2.39 -21.40 -15.36
N GLU A 72 1.96 -20.12 -15.42
CA GLU A 72 2.63 -19.06 -16.16
C GLU A 72 4.00 -18.74 -15.57
N VAL A 73 4.12 -18.71 -14.25
CA VAL A 73 5.40 -18.49 -13.57
C VAL A 73 6.37 -19.63 -13.86
N ILE A 74 5.92 -20.88 -13.80
CA ILE A 74 6.70 -22.06 -14.17
C ILE A 74 7.13 -21.98 -15.65
N ALA A 75 6.23 -21.58 -16.55
CA ALA A 75 6.57 -21.40 -17.97
C ALA A 75 7.62 -20.29 -18.16
N GLY A 76 7.55 -19.20 -17.40
CA GLY A 76 8.52 -18.11 -17.43
C GLY A 76 9.93 -18.54 -16.99
N TYR A 77 10.05 -19.43 -16.00
CA TYR A 77 11.34 -20.00 -15.62
C TYR A 77 11.88 -20.97 -16.70
N ARG A 78 11.03 -21.81 -17.27
CA ARG A 78 11.42 -22.73 -18.33
C ARG A 78 11.87 -22.03 -19.62
N SER A 79 11.31 -20.89 -19.93
CA SER A 79 11.69 -20.06 -21.09
C SER A 79 12.94 -19.21 -20.83
N GLY A 80 13.44 -19.17 -19.59
CA GLY A 80 14.55 -18.30 -19.18
C GLY A 80 14.17 -16.84 -18.95
N CYS A 81 12.93 -16.42 -19.23
CA CYS A 81 12.48 -15.03 -19.03
C CYS A 81 12.56 -14.57 -17.56
N LEU A 82 12.41 -15.49 -16.60
CA LEU A 82 12.50 -15.22 -15.18
C LEU A 82 13.85 -15.63 -14.55
N SER A 83 14.82 -16.08 -15.32
CA SER A 83 16.14 -16.55 -14.83
C SER A 83 16.93 -15.48 -14.06
N GLN A 84 16.74 -14.21 -14.40
CA GLN A 84 17.39 -13.08 -13.71
C GLN A 84 16.56 -12.55 -12.53
N HIS A 85 15.30 -12.92 -12.43
CA HIS A 85 14.55 -12.69 -11.20
C HIS A 85 14.98 -13.77 -10.22
N PRO A 86 15.74 -13.40 -9.17
CA PRO A 86 16.09 -14.39 -8.19
C PRO A 86 14.78 -14.99 -7.66
N LEU A 87 14.73 -16.32 -7.57
CA LEU A 87 13.87 -17.03 -6.63
C LEU A 87 14.13 -16.59 -5.16
N MET A 88 14.93 -15.59 -4.99
CA MET A 88 15.02 -14.69 -3.84
C MET A 88 13.83 -13.70 -3.81
N ILE A 89 12.68 -14.26 -4.03
CA ILE A 89 11.62 -13.94 -3.10
C ILE A 89 12.26 -14.26 -1.78
N GLU A 90 12.48 -13.23 -1.00
CA GLU A 90 12.98 -13.41 0.35
C GLU A 90 12.28 -14.64 0.91
N LYS A 91 13.03 -15.65 1.33
CA LYS A 91 12.52 -16.96 1.80
C LYS A 91 11.35 -16.86 2.80
N ASN A 92 11.03 -15.68 3.25
CA ASN A 92 10.03 -15.32 4.24
C ASN A 92 8.72 -14.76 3.66
N SER A 93 8.62 -14.39 2.39
CA SER A 93 7.42 -13.74 1.85
C SER A 93 6.38 -14.67 1.23
N LEU A 94 6.74 -15.93 0.92
CA LEU A 94 5.82 -16.92 0.35
C LEU A 94 6.01 -18.33 0.92
N PRO A 95 5.80 -18.56 2.22
CA PRO A 95 6.03 -19.89 2.81
C PRO A 95 5.16 -20.99 2.21
N GLN A 96 4.00 -20.67 1.65
CA GLN A 96 3.07 -21.63 1.07
C GLN A 96 3.43 -22.07 -0.37
N TYR A 97 4.14 -21.23 -1.14
CA TYR A 97 4.49 -21.51 -2.54
C TYR A 97 5.94 -21.92 -2.72
N HIS A 98 6.79 -21.62 -1.77
CA HIS A 98 8.22 -21.92 -1.83
C HIS A 98 8.48 -23.41 -2.10
N ASN A 99 7.70 -24.31 -1.48
CA ASN A 99 7.90 -25.75 -1.69
C ASN A 99 7.47 -26.22 -3.09
N GLN A 100 6.52 -25.55 -3.73
CA GLN A 100 6.08 -25.94 -5.08
C GLN A 100 7.01 -25.41 -6.16
N VAL A 101 7.50 -24.18 -6.00
CA VAL A 101 8.42 -23.57 -6.96
C VAL A 101 9.84 -24.10 -6.79
N SER A 102 10.32 -24.33 -5.56
CA SER A 102 11.66 -24.92 -5.32
C SER A 102 11.77 -26.35 -5.82
N HIS A 103 10.71 -27.17 -5.69
CA HIS A 103 10.69 -28.51 -6.25
C HIS A 103 10.82 -28.53 -7.78
N PHE A 104 10.36 -27.48 -8.44
CA PHE A 104 10.39 -27.36 -9.90
C PHE A 104 11.75 -26.89 -10.43
N VAL A 105 12.49 -26.13 -9.62
CA VAL A 105 13.84 -25.65 -9.98
C VAL A 105 14.89 -26.75 -9.81
N ASP A 106 14.71 -27.62 -8.80
CA ASP A 106 15.57 -28.79 -8.59
C ASP A 106 15.42 -29.83 -9.70
N ASP A 107 14.31 -29.82 -10.46
CA ASP A 107 14.07 -30.71 -11.62
C ASP A 107 14.49 -30.11 -12.97
N LEU A 108 15.03 -28.89 -13.02
CA LEU A 108 15.63 -28.34 -14.24
C LEU A 108 16.94 -29.07 -14.50
N PRO A 109 17.16 -29.60 -15.73
CA PRO A 109 18.42 -30.24 -16.06
C PRO A 109 19.57 -29.26 -15.86
N ASP A 110 20.56 -29.67 -15.10
CA ASP A 110 21.85 -29.00 -15.05
C ASP A 110 22.35 -28.86 -16.49
N TYR A 111 22.43 -27.64 -16.97
CA TYR A 111 23.20 -27.33 -18.15
C TYR A 111 24.64 -27.44 -17.69
N ASP A 112 25.20 -28.64 -17.89
CA ASP A 112 26.64 -28.84 -17.83
C ASP A 112 27.27 -27.85 -18.83
N ASP A 113 27.95 -26.85 -18.30
CA ASP A 113 28.94 -26.07 -19.05
C ASP A 113 30.03 -27.04 -19.49
N ASP A 114 29.79 -27.73 -20.61
CA ASP A 114 30.88 -28.45 -21.29
C ASP A 114 31.84 -27.41 -21.85
N ASP A 115 32.92 -27.24 -21.09
CA ASP A 115 34.14 -26.57 -21.45
C ASP A 115 34.63 -27.08 -22.82
N ASP A 116 34.44 -26.29 -23.85
CA ASP A 116 35.34 -26.34 -25.02
C ASP A 116 36.42 -25.27 -24.88
N ASP A 117 37.50 -25.71 -24.26
CA ASP A 117 38.80 -25.07 -24.16
C ASP A 117 39.42 -25.00 -25.57
N ASP A 118 39.11 -23.96 -26.33
CA ASP A 118 39.87 -23.61 -27.53
C ASP A 118 40.69 -22.35 -27.26
N GLY A 119 41.98 -22.64 -26.99
CA GLY A 119 43.03 -21.67 -26.78
C GLY A 119 43.14 -20.64 -27.92
N TYR A 120 42.96 -19.39 -27.59
CA TYR A 120 43.52 -18.29 -28.34
C TYR A 120 44.41 -17.43 -27.45
N ASN A 121 45.72 -17.64 -27.62
CA ASN A 121 46.78 -16.71 -27.25
C ASN A 121 46.60 -15.47 -28.14
N ASP A 122 46.29 -14.33 -27.55
CA ASP A 122 46.55 -13.04 -28.17
C ASP A 122 47.13 -12.08 -27.14
N ASP A 123 48.45 -11.92 -27.22
CA ASP A 123 49.23 -10.92 -26.50
C ASP A 123 48.88 -9.51 -27.04
N HIS A 124 47.88 -8.87 -26.47
CA HIS A 124 47.66 -7.43 -26.62
C HIS A 124 47.83 -6.71 -25.30
N GLU A 125 49.06 -6.16 -25.16
CA GLU A 125 49.46 -5.15 -24.19
C GLU A 125 48.57 -3.92 -24.31
N TYR A 126 47.46 -3.84 -23.52
CA TYR A 126 46.68 -2.62 -23.42
C TYR A 126 47.35 -1.63 -22.47
N GLN A 127 47.92 -0.59 -23.07
CA GLN A 127 48.30 0.63 -22.37
C GLN A 127 47.09 1.23 -21.70
N TYR A 128 47.17 1.32 -20.37
CA TYR A 128 46.18 1.99 -19.51
C TYR A 128 46.42 3.49 -19.63
N ASP A 129 45.73 4.15 -20.59
CA ASP A 129 45.61 5.59 -20.60
C ASP A 129 44.62 5.97 -19.50
N GLY A 130 45.16 6.66 -18.46
CA GLY A 130 44.39 7.11 -17.31
C GLY A 130 43.17 7.94 -17.74
N GLU A 131 41.97 7.40 -17.52
CA GLU A 131 40.76 8.19 -17.59
C GLU A 131 40.80 9.28 -16.50
N PRO A 132 40.38 10.49 -16.80
CA PRO A 132 40.29 11.56 -15.80
C PRO A 132 39.28 11.13 -14.73
N GLU A 133 39.64 11.35 -13.45
CA GLU A 133 38.76 11.21 -12.31
C GLU A 133 37.42 11.90 -12.64
N ARG A 134 36.33 11.09 -12.73
CA ARG A 134 34.98 11.65 -12.82
C ARG A 134 34.75 12.45 -11.56
N GLU A 135 34.57 13.76 -11.73
CA GLU A 135 33.97 14.58 -10.68
C GLU A 135 32.65 13.89 -10.28
N VAL A 136 32.55 13.52 -9.03
CA VAL A 136 31.32 12.98 -8.45
C VAL A 136 30.34 14.14 -8.46
N ASP A 137 29.38 14.09 -9.38
CA ASP A 137 28.32 15.10 -9.49
C ASP A 137 27.61 15.21 -8.14
N GLU A 138 27.49 16.44 -7.62
CA GLU A 138 26.75 16.73 -6.38
C GLU A 138 25.27 16.29 -6.42
N ASP A 139 24.74 15.98 -7.60
CA ASP A 139 23.39 15.44 -7.83
C ASP A 139 23.21 14.00 -7.31
N ASP A 140 24.27 13.22 -7.13
CA ASP A 140 24.19 11.83 -6.66
C ASP A 140 23.87 11.73 -5.16
N CYS A 141 24.20 12.75 -4.40
CA CYS A 141 23.92 12.79 -2.95
C CYS A 141 22.43 13.07 -2.65
N SER A 142 21.71 13.77 -3.53
CA SER A 142 20.29 14.09 -3.36
C SER A 142 19.39 12.88 -3.64
N THR A 143 19.72 12.07 -4.62
CA THR A 143 19.00 10.86 -5.01
C THR A 143 19.06 9.78 -3.93
N VAL A 144 20.21 9.55 -3.34
CA VAL A 144 20.40 8.58 -2.24
C VAL A 144 19.58 8.97 -0.99
N SER A 145 19.53 10.27 -0.67
CA SER A 145 18.73 10.76 0.48
C SER A 145 17.24 10.52 0.27
N THR A 146 16.74 10.72 -0.94
CA THR A 146 15.32 10.58 -1.29
C THR A 146 14.85 9.12 -1.28
N ASP A 147 15.69 8.20 -1.76
CA ASP A 147 15.37 6.77 -1.73
C ASP A 147 15.32 6.23 -0.28
N LEU A 148 16.16 6.73 0.61
CA LEU A 148 16.10 6.37 2.03
C LEU A 148 14.81 6.87 2.70
N ILE A 149 14.38 8.11 2.38
CA ILE A 149 13.10 8.66 2.87
C ILE A 149 11.94 7.81 2.35
N TRP A 150 11.96 7.47 1.06
CA TRP A 150 10.95 6.60 0.45
C TRP A 150 10.87 5.24 1.14
N GLN A 151 11.99 4.57 1.35
CA GLN A 151 12.03 3.28 2.06
C GLN A 151 11.48 3.39 3.48
N ALA A 152 11.84 4.45 4.22
CA ALA A 152 11.30 4.68 5.56
C ALA A 152 9.78 4.89 5.54
N CYS A 153 9.27 5.67 4.58
CA CYS A 153 7.83 5.87 4.37
C CYS A 153 7.12 4.56 4.06
N MET A 154 7.65 3.76 3.13
CA MET A 154 7.07 2.46 2.75
C MET A 154 7.07 1.48 3.92
N ASN A 155 8.11 1.42 4.73
CA ASN A 155 8.15 0.59 5.93
C ASN A 155 7.03 0.97 6.93
N ASN A 156 6.79 2.28 7.11
CA ASN A 156 5.72 2.76 7.98
C ASN A 156 4.33 2.41 7.42
N ILE A 157 4.10 2.60 6.12
CA ILE A 157 2.85 2.25 5.44
C ILE A 157 2.59 0.74 5.57
N MET A 158 3.56 -0.08 5.19
CA MET A 158 3.44 -1.53 5.25
C MET A 158 3.22 -2.01 6.68
N GLY A 159 3.97 -1.45 7.63
CA GLY A 159 3.79 -1.75 9.03
C GLY A 159 2.39 -1.41 9.56
N ALA A 160 1.78 -0.31 9.13
CA ALA A 160 0.41 0.05 9.50
C ALA A 160 -0.62 -0.94 8.91
N LEU A 161 -0.52 -1.24 7.61
CA LEU A 161 -1.42 -2.17 6.91
C LEU A 161 -1.32 -3.60 7.47
N GLU A 162 -0.11 -4.08 7.79
CA GLU A 162 0.09 -5.39 8.38
C GLU A 162 -0.55 -5.52 9.78
N ARG A 163 -0.46 -4.49 10.62
CA ARG A 163 -1.09 -4.52 11.94
C ARG A 163 -2.60 -4.70 11.85
N VAL A 164 -3.24 -3.97 10.95
CA VAL A 164 -4.69 -4.09 10.74
C VAL A 164 -5.04 -5.45 10.11
N ARG A 165 -4.29 -5.88 9.08
CA ARG A 165 -4.50 -7.18 8.41
C ARG A 165 -4.42 -8.35 9.39
N ASN A 166 -3.40 -8.33 10.25
CA ASN A 166 -3.14 -9.40 11.22
C ASN A 166 -3.96 -9.22 12.51
N GLN A 167 -4.69 -8.10 12.65
CA GLN A 167 -5.40 -7.72 13.88
C GLN A 167 -4.47 -7.72 15.11
N GLU A 168 -3.24 -7.27 14.91
CA GLU A 168 -2.21 -7.23 15.94
C GLU A 168 -1.71 -5.81 16.17
N ARG A 169 -1.66 -5.39 17.43
CA ARG A 169 -1.09 -4.09 17.82
C ARG A 169 -1.65 -2.90 17.04
N GLU A 170 -2.96 -2.92 16.79
CA GLU A 170 -3.66 -1.88 16.01
C GLU A 170 -3.48 -0.47 16.60
N TRP A 171 -3.23 -0.36 17.90
CA TRP A 171 -2.90 0.90 18.58
C TRP A 171 -1.57 1.55 18.16
N GLU A 172 -0.76 0.91 17.32
CA GLU A 172 0.48 1.48 16.77
C GLU A 172 0.28 2.10 15.40
N VAL A 173 -0.87 1.86 14.77
CA VAL A 173 -1.16 2.29 13.40
C VAL A 173 -1.07 3.81 13.25
N ALA A 174 -1.63 4.57 14.20
CA ALA A 174 -1.59 6.03 14.17
C ALA A 174 -0.16 6.57 14.24
N GLY A 175 0.71 5.97 15.07
CA GLY A 175 2.12 6.32 15.16
C GLY A 175 2.86 6.10 13.84
N LEU A 176 2.61 4.98 13.17
CA LEU A 176 3.20 4.66 11.87
C LEU A 176 2.73 5.61 10.76
N ILE A 177 1.43 5.92 10.71
CA ILE A 177 0.89 6.91 9.77
C ILE A 177 1.46 8.30 10.02
N SER A 178 1.60 8.70 11.29
CA SER A 178 2.23 9.97 11.64
C SER A 178 3.70 10.04 11.20
N ALA A 179 4.46 8.94 11.38
CA ALA A 179 5.84 8.85 10.92
C ALA A 179 5.96 8.90 9.39
N TYR A 180 5.05 8.24 8.67
CA TYR A 180 4.94 8.34 7.22
C TYR A 180 4.71 9.79 6.78
N LEU A 181 3.71 10.47 7.35
CA LEU A 181 3.36 11.84 6.98
C LEU A 181 4.48 12.86 7.24
N ASN A 182 5.38 12.58 8.16
CA ASN A 182 6.55 13.45 8.41
C ASN A 182 7.58 13.40 7.27
N GLY A 183 7.64 12.29 6.51
CA GLY A 183 8.52 12.16 5.34
C GLY A 183 7.82 12.39 4.00
N ALA A 184 6.48 12.35 3.98
CA ALA A 184 5.71 12.44 2.74
C ALA A 184 5.88 13.78 2.00
N ASP A 185 6.10 14.87 2.73
CA ASP A 185 6.29 16.20 2.15
C ASP A 185 7.55 16.29 1.28
N ASP A 186 8.62 15.60 1.66
CA ASP A 186 9.86 15.55 0.89
C ASP A 186 9.71 14.73 -0.39
N LEU A 187 8.75 13.81 -0.41
CA LEU A 187 8.47 12.95 -1.56
C LEU A 187 7.56 13.60 -2.62
N LEU A 188 6.78 14.61 -2.25
CA LEU A 188 5.91 15.34 -3.17
C LEU A 188 6.67 16.04 -4.31
N ALA A 189 7.94 16.36 -4.09
CA ALA A 189 8.79 16.96 -5.11
C ALA A 189 9.27 15.97 -6.19
N ILE A 190 8.89 14.68 -6.07
CA ILE A 190 9.35 13.62 -6.97
C ILE A 190 8.17 13.11 -7.80
N PRO A 191 8.02 13.56 -9.05
CA PRO A 191 6.91 13.17 -9.91
C PRO A 191 6.69 11.66 -10.01
N LEU A 192 7.77 10.89 -10.17
CA LEU A 192 7.72 9.43 -10.27
C LEU A 192 7.12 8.71 -9.06
N ARG A 193 6.89 9.40 -7.93
CA ARG A 193 6.36 8.83 -6.68
C ARG A 193 4.92 9.26 -6.37
N LEU A 194 4.34 10.16 -7.15
CA LEU A 194 3.01 10.73 -6.85
C LEU A 194 1.90 9.67 -6.86
N ASP A 195 1.90 8.77 -7.83
CA ASP A 195 0.91 7.68 -7.91
C ASP A 195 1.05 6.70 -6.72
N ASP A 196 2.29 6.40 -6.33
CA ASP A 196 2.56 5.56 -5.16
C ASP A 196 2.06 6.22 -3.86
N LEU A 197 2.29 7.54 -3.72
CA LEU A 197 1.82 8.32 -2.58
C LEU A 197 0.29 8.40 -2.54
N TYR A 198 -0.35 8.62 -3.69
CA TYR A 198 -1.81 8.61 -3.79
C TYR A 198 -2.38 7.31 -3.26
N SER A 199 -1.85 6.22 -3.75
CA SER A 199 -2.28 4.87 -3.43
C SER A 199 -2.06 4.49 -1.97
N ALA A 200 -0.91 4.89 -1.43
CA ALA A 200 -0.60 4.72 -0.03
C ALA A 200 -1.57 5.49 0.87
N ASN A 201 -1.81 6.76 0.55
CA ASN A 201 -2.75 7.59 1.29
C ASN A 201 -4.17 7.03 1.28
N ASP A 202 -4.65 6.56 0.11
CA ASP A 202 -5.97 5.95 -0.02
C ASP A 202 -6.12 4.73 0.90
N SER A 203 -5.14 3.81 0.84
CA SER A 203 -5.12 2.63 1.71
C SER A 203 -5.05 2.97 3.20
N LEU A 204 -4.33 4.02 3.58
CA LEU A 204 -4.23 4.47 4.97
C LEU A 204 -5.50 5.18 5.44
N LEU A 205 -6.22 5.89 4.54
CA LEU A 205 -7.50 6.54 4.84
C LEU A 205 -8.60 5.52 5.18
N GLU A 206 -8.53 4.32 4.61
CA GLU A 206 -9.46 3.23 4.91
C GLU A 206 -9.29 2.66 6.32
N ILE A 207 -8.06 2.65 6.83
CA ILE A 207 -7.75 2.03 8.12
C ILE A 207 -7.72 3.01 9.31
N ILE A 208 -7.61 4.32 9.05
CA ILE A 208 -7.56 5.33 10.12
C ILE A 208 -8.96 5.84 10.47
N SER A 209 -9.56 5.31 11.54
CA SER A 209 -10.93 5.66 11.93
C SER A 209 -11.03 6.49 13.21
N ASP A 210 -10.17 6.23 14.19
CA ASP A 210 -10.29 6.77 15.55
C ASP A 210 -9.39 7.99 15.82
N HIS A 211 -8.70 8.51 14.78
CA HIS A 211 -7.76 9.63 14.86
C HIS A 211 -8.15 10.75 13.87
N PRO A 212 -9.17 11.56 14.17
CA PRO A 212 -9.71 12.53 13.22
C PRO A 212 -8.71 13.58 12.74
N ARG A 213 -7.81 14.07 13.61
CA ARG A 213 -6.79 15.05 13.22
C ARG A 213 -5.72 14.44 12.35
N LEU A 214 -5.32 13.21 12.65
CA LEU A 214 -4.38 12.47 11.81
C LEU A 214 -5.01 12.14 10.45
N LYS A 215 -6.29 11.74 10.43
CA LYS A 215 -7.07 11.55 9.19
C LYS A 215 -7.13 12.84 8.37
N LEU A 216 -7.34 13.99 9.00
CA LEU A 216 -7.34 15.29 8.32
C LEU A 216 -5.95 15.61 7.72
N ARG A 217 -4.87 15.31 8.44
CA ARG A 217 -3.50 15.48 7.89
C ARG A 217 -3.30 14.60 6.65
N LEU A 218 -3.75 13.36 6.70
CA LEU A 218 -3.65 12.41 5.59
C LEU A 218 -4.48 12.86 4.38
N LEU A 219 -5.72 13.34 4.58
CA LEU A 219 -6.55 13.93 3.52
C LEU A 219 -5.90 15.17 2.89
N ARG A 220 -5.26 16.01 3.69
CA ARG A 220 -4.52 17.18 3.17
C ARG A 220 -3.29 16.76 2.37
N CYS A 221 -2.59 15.70 2.78
CA CYS A 221 -1.50 15.11 2.00
C CYS A 221 -2.04 14.56 0.67
N GLN A 222 -3.14 13.81 0.70
CA GLN A 222 -3.83 13.28 -0.48
C GLN A 222 -4.21 14.38 -1.47
N LEU A 223 -4.78 15.48 -0.96
CA LEU A 223 -5.16 16.63 -1.78
C LEU A 223 -3.95 17.28 -2.48
N ARG A 224 -2.82 17.37 -1.79
CA ARG A 224 -1.57 17.90 -2.39
C ARG A 224 -1.05 16.97 -3.48
N VAL A 225 -1.02 15.66 -3.22
CA VAL A 225 -0.63 14.65 -4.22
C VAL A 225 -1.51 14.75 -5.47
N LEU A 226 -2.83 14.83 -5.32
CA LEU A 226 -3.75 14.95 -6.46
C LEU A 226 -3.49 16.22 -7.27
N ARG A 227 -3.24 17.36 -6.61
CA ARG A 227 -2.94 18.62 -7.30
C ARG A 227 -1.64 18.57 -8.08
N GLU A 228 -0.61 17.88 -7.57
CA GLU A 228 0.63 17.69 -8.31
C GLU A 228 0.41 16.77 -9.53
N ILE A 229 -0.37 15.68 -9.37
CA ILE A 229 -0.72 14.78 -10.48
C ILE A 229 -1.52 15.55 -11.56
N GLU A 230 -2.51 16.37 -11.16
CA GLU A 230 -3.29 17.19 -12.10
C GLU A 230 -2.44 18.23 -12.81
N ALA A 231 -1.48 18.83 -12.10
CA ALA A 231 -0.55 19.80 -12.69
C ALA A 231 0.37 19.15 -13.73
N GLU A 232 0.82 17.91 -13.50
CA GLU A 232 1.63 17.17 -14.49
C GLU A 232 0.81 16.70 -15.70
N ALA A 233 -0.44 16.28 -15.44
CA ALA A 233 -1.33 15.76 -16.46
C ALA A 233 -1.99 16.87 -17.32
N ASP A 234 -1.90 18.13 -16.90
CA ASP A 234 -2.58 19.30 -17.51
C ASP A 234 -4.10 19.10 -17.67
N HIS A 235 -4.72 18.34 -16.76
CA HIS A 235 -6.17 18.14 -16.70
C HIS A 235 -6.65 17.76 -15.30
N GLU A 236 -7.92 18.09 -15.01
CA GLU A 236 -8.59 17.77 -13.74
C GLU A 236 -9.03 16.30 -13.72
N LEU A 237 -8.76 15.60 -12.60
CA LEU A 237 -9.14 14.20 -12.41
C LEU A 237 -10.55 14.04 -11.80
N GLY A 238 -11.14 15.13 -11.32
CA GLY A 238 -12.45 15.11 -10.63
C GLY A 238 -12.42 14.53 -9.21
N LEU A 239 -11.35 13.87 -8.80
CA LEU A 239 -11.16 13.33 -7.45
C LEU A 239 -10.78 14.41 -6.45
N THR A 240 -10.14 15.47 -6.90
CA THR A 240 -9.69 16.60 -6.08
C THR A 240 -10.85 17.28 -5.39
N GLU A 241 -11.98 17.51 -6.08
CA GLU A 241 -13.16 18.14 -5.51
C GLU A 241 -13.78 17.31 -4.36
N ASP A 242 -13.77 15.97 -4.51
CA ASP A 242 -14.29 15.06 -3.47
C ASP A 242 -13.41 15.11 -2.23
N VAL A 243 -12.08 15.03 -2.39
CA VAL A 243 -11.14 15.13 -1.26
C VAL A 243 -11.19 16.51 -0.61
N GLU A 244 -11.34 17.59 -1.39
CA GLU A 244 -11.53 18.93 -0.84
C GLU A 244 -12.78 19.05 0.00
N ARG A 245 -13.89 18.45 -0.44
CA ARG A 245 -15.13 18.40 0.34
C ARG A 245 -14.90 17.68 1.67
N ASP A 246 -14.23 16.53 1.64
CA ASP A 246 -13.96 15.74 2.83
C ASP A 246 -13.02 16.47 3.80
N VAL A 247 -12.01 17.18 3.31
CA VAL A 247 -11.14 18.05 4.11
C VAL A 247 -11.95 19.16 4.78
N ARG A 248 -12.84 19.84 4.04
CA ARG A 248 -13.69 20.91 4.60
C ARG A 248 -14.65 20.39 5.66
N GLU A 249 -15.31 19.25 5.40
CA GLU A 249 -16.26 18.66 6.33
C GLU A 249 -15.58 18.21 7.61
N LEU A 250 -14.46 17.45 7.50
CA LEU A 250 -13.72 16.96 8.66
C LEU A 250 -13.10 18.12 9.47
N SER A 251 -12.54 19.16 8.81
CA SER A 251 -12.05 20.36 9.49
C SER A 251 -13.15 21.01 10.31
N ARG A 252 -14.34 21.20 9.73
CA ARG A 252 -15.48 21.80 10.43
C ARG A 252 -15.90 21.00 11.67
N ILE A 253 -15.88 19.67 11.58
CA ILE A 253 -16.23 18.80 12.72
C ILE A 253 -15.20 18.96 13.84
N ILE A 254 -13.93 18.98 13.50
CA ILE A 254 -12.83 19.16 14.46
C ILE A 254 -12.93 20.56 15.11
N ASP A 255 -13.17 21.61 14.35
CA ASP A 255 -13.33 22.97 14.86
C ASP A 255 -14.49 23.03 15.88
N LEU A 256 -15.63 22.41 15.59
CA LEU A 256 -16.75 22.31 16.54
C LEU A 256 -16.37 21.58 17.83
N ALA A 257 -15.57 20.52 17.72
CA ALA A 257 -15.10 19.78 18.88
C ALA A 257 -14.13 20.60 19.73
N ASP A 258 -13.21 21.33 19.10
CA ASP A 258 -12.22 22.19 19.77
C ASP A 258 -12.86 23.40 20.44
N GLU A 259 -13.96 23.91 19.89
CA GLU A 259 -14.79 24.96 20.51
C GLU A 259 -15.71 24.41 21.64
N GLY A 260 -15.72 23.12 21.91
CA GLY A 260 -16.59 22.48 22.89
C GLY A 260 -18.08 22.39 22.46
N ARG A 261 -18.36 22.61 21.19
CA ARG A 261 -19.74 22.61 20.60
C ARG A 261 -20.14 21.20 20.14
N LEU A 262 -19.92 20.22 21.01
CA LEU A 262 -20.12 18.78 20.70
C LEU A 262 -21.56 18.45 20.26
N ASN A 263 -22.55 19.20 20.74
CA ASN A 263 -23.97 18.99 20.38
C ASN A 263 -24.32 19.44 18.95
N GLU A 264 -23.43 20.21 18.32
CA GLU A 264 -23.64 20.74 16.96
C GLU A 264 -22.92 19.87 15.91
N ILE A 265 -22.14 18.87 16.33
CA ILE A 265 -21.46 17.94 15.44
C ILE A 265 -22.50 17.09 14.71
N PRO A 266 -22.50 17.11 13.36
CA PRO A 266 -23.44 16.34 12.57
C PRO A 266 -23.28 14.84 12.82
N GLN A 267 -24.38 14.14 13.00
CA GLN A 267 -24.40 12.68 13.07
C GLN A 267 -24.70 12.12 11.67
N THR A 268 -23.69 12.21 10.80
CA THR A 268 -23.75 11.70 9.42
C THR A 268 -23.32 10.23 9.37
N GLY A 269 -23.90 9.46 8.44
CA GLY A 269 -23.57 8.05 8.28
C GLY A 269 -24.57 7.08 8.92
N HIS A 270 -24.31 5.78 8.71
CA HIS A 270 -25.20 4.71 9.17
C HIS A 270 -25.17 4.50 10.68
N LEU A 271 -24.05 4.79 11.31
CA LEU A 271 -23.86 4.66 12.75
C LEU A 271 -23.50 6.02 13.36
N LYS A 272 -24.20 6.34 14.44
CA LYS A 272 -23.87 7.52 15.25
C LYS A 272 -22.61 7.25 16.04
N ARG A 273 -21.70 8.22 16.06
CA ARG A 273 -20.49 8.23 16.88
C ARG A 273 -20.68 9.12 18.09
N ASP A 274 -19.97 8.83 19.18
CA ASP A 274 -19.97 9.76 20.31
C ASP A 274 -19.16 11.03 19.91
N PRO A 275 -19.74 12.23 20.05
CA PRO A 275 -19.04 13.46 19.73
C PRO A 275 -17.68 13.64 20.42
N VAL A 276 -17.43 12.99 21.54
CA VAL A 276 -16.13 13.01 22.22
C VAL A 276 -15.01 12.44 21.35
N GLU A 277 -15.33 11.53 20.41
CA GLU A 277 -14.36 10.92 19.49
C GLU A 277 -13.70 11.90 18.52
N TRP A 278 -14.22 13.13 18.44
CA TRP A 278 -13.68 14.23 17.62
C TRP A 278 -12.76 15.18 18.40
N THR A 279 -12.61 14.99 19.72
CA THR A 279 -11.83 15.88 20.57
C THR A 279 -10.34 15.53 20.55
N GLU A 280 -9.48 16.54 20.82
CA GLU A 280 -8.04 16.33 21.00
C GLU A 280 -7.76 15.37 22.18
N GLN A 281 -8.56 15.49 23.26
CA GLN A 281 -8.42 14.63 24.43
C GLN A 281 -8.63 13.16 24.09
N TRP A 282 -9.59 12.83 23.21
CA TRP A 282 -9.80 11.48 22.71
C TRP A 282 -8.57 10.99 21.97
N GLU A 283 -8.11 11.74 20.96
CA GLU A 283 -7.01 11.34 20.11
C GLU A 283 -5.69 11.16 20.88
N ALA A 284 -5.50 11.91 21.96
CA ALA A 284 -4.33 11.79 22.83
C ALA A 284 -4.28 10.47 23.64
N VAL A 285 -5.42 9.80 23.86
CA VAL A 285 -5.50 8.65 24.77
C VAL A 285 -6.02 7.37 24.15
N ILE A 286 -6.59 7.41 22.94
CA ILE A 286 -7.27 6.24 22.36
C ILE A 286 -6.34 5.06 22.15
N ASP A 287 -5.13 5.27 21.66
CA ASP A 287 -4.14 4.22 21.45
C ASP A 287 -3.78 3.50 22.75
N GLU A 288 -3.58 4.26 23.81
CA GLU A 288 -3.30 3.69 25.14
C GLU A 288 -4.52 2.95 25.70
N ALA A 289 -5.73 3.49 25.49
CA ALA A 289 -6.97 2.82 25.90
C ALA A 289 -7.13 1.47 25.17
N ASP A 290 -6.85 1.43 23.87
CA ASP A 290 -6.92 0.21 23.05
C ASP A 290 -5.86 -0.80 23.47
N ARG A 291 -4.63 -0.36 23.67
CA ARG A 291 -3.55 -1.21 24.20
C ARG A 291 -3.95 -1.87 25.52
N GLN A 292 -4.59 -1.11 26.45
CA GLN A 292 -5.07 -1.64 27.71
C GLN A 292 -6.23 -2.63 27.51
N ALA A 293 -7.19 -2.30 26.64
CA ALA A 293 -8.35 -3.17 26.34
C ALA A 293 -7.87 -4.52 25.76
N TYR A 294 -7.03 -4.51 24.74
CA TYR A 294 -6.47 -5.72 24.15
C TYR A 294 -5.62 -6.53 25.13
N SER A 295 -4.87 -5.86 26.00
CA SER A 295 -4.10 -6.55 27.05
C SER A 295 -4.99 -7.35 28.01
N ARG A 296 -6.16 -6.84 28.35
CA ARG A 296 -7.12 -7.52 29.24
C ARG A 296 -7.87 -8.64 28.53
N LEU A 297 -8.06 -8.51 27.22
CA LEU A 297 -8.72 -9.50 26.38
C LEU A 297 -7.74 -10.53 25.78
N LYS A 298 -6.49 -10.55 26.26
CA LYS A 298 -5.49 -11.49 25.77
C LYS A 298 -5.99 -12.94 25.94
N GLY A 299 -6.03 -13.68 24.82
CA GLY A 299 -6.51 -15.08 24.80
C GLY A 299 -8.02 -15.23 24.65
N VAL A 300 -8.78 -14.14 24.59
CA VAL A 300 -10.21 -14.19 24.24
C VAL A 300 -10.32 -14.29 22.70
N PRO A 301 -11.03 -15.32 22.17
CA PRO A 301 -11.20 -15.45 20.72
C PRO A 301 -11.93 -14.25 20.12
N ARG A 302 -11.42 -13.73 19.01
CA ARG A 302 -12.09 -12.68 18.24
C ARG A 302 -13.17 -13.29 17.35
N GLY A 303 -14.33 -13.57 17.94
CA GLY A 303 -15.51 -14.12 17.28
C GLY A 303 -16.73 -13.24 17.49
N MET A 304 -17.91 -13.82 17.17
CA MET A 304 -19.20 -13.14 17.36
C MET A 304 -19.31 -12.60 18.79
N GLY A 305 -19.66 -11.34 18.93
CA GLY A 305 -19.81 -10.65 20.22
C GLY A 305 -18.51 -10.15 20.86
N PHE A 306 -17.34 -10.37 20.26
CA PHE A 306 -16.06 -9.84 20.77
C PHE A 306 -16.10 -8.32 20.89
N CYS A 307 -16.75 -7.63 19.94
CA CYS A 307 -16.88 -6.19 19.92
C CYS A 307 -17.46 -5.62 21.23
N PHE A 308 -18.43 -6.30 21.86
CA PHE A 308 -19.02 -5.85 23.13
C PHE A 308 -18.02 -5.93 24.29
N SER A 309 -17.23 -6.99 24.35
CA SER A 309 -16.18 -7.15 25.37
C SER A 309 -15.08 -6.10 25.15
N PHE A 310 -14.69 -5.86 23.90
CA PHE A 310 -13.69 -4.87 23.55
C PHE A 310 -14.17 -3.44 23.91
N TRP A 311 -15.38 -3.06 23.52
CA TRP A 311 -15.94 -1.75 23.88
C TRP A 311 -16.07 -1.55 25.39
N HIS A 312 -16.40 -2.61 26.14
CA HIS A 312 -16.46 -2.53 27.59
C HIS A 312 -15.07 -2.22 28.19
N GLU A 313 -14.05 -2.97 27.79
CA GLU A 313 -12.69 -2.75 28.29
C GLU A 313 -12.09 -1.42 27.83
N ARG A 314 -12.35 -1.00 26.57
CA ARG A 314 -12.00 0.32 26.04
C ARG A 314 -12.67 1.43 26.87
N GLN A 315 -13.95 1.29 27.19
CA GLN A 315 -14.68 2.28 28.00
C GLN A 315 -14.10 2.43 29.41
N LEU A 316 -13.73 1.30 30.04
CA LEU A 316 -13.07 1.31 31.35
C LEU A 316 -11.68 1.95 31.29
N ALA A 317 -10.93 1.73 30.22
CA ALA A 317 -9.61 2.34 30.02
C ALA A 317 -9.73 3.84 29.78
N LEU A 318 -10.61 4.28 28.88
CA LEU A 318 -10.90 5.69 28.59
C LEU A 318 -11.33 6.45 29.83
N HIS A 319 -12.23 5.86 30.64
CA HIS A 319 -12.67 6.49 31.90
C HIS A 319 -11.51 6.74 32.86
N LYS A 320 -10.55 5.80 32.96
CA LYS A 320 -9.33 5.97 33.76
C LYS A 320 -8.41 7.07 33.25
N LEU A 321 -8.43 7.27 31.90
CA LEU A 321 -7.66 8.29 31.21
C LEU A 321 -8.39 9.65 31.13
N GLY A 322 -9.57 9.77 31.81
CA GLY A 322 -10.30 11.01 31.94
C GLY A 322 -11.31 11.27 30.82
N VAL A 323 -11.56 10.30 29.93
CA VAL A 323 -12.56 10.42 28.85
C VAL A 323 -13.81 9.61 29.16
N VAL A 324 -14.95 10.25 29.13
CA VAL A 324 -16.26 9.61 29.24
C VAL A 324 -16.81 9.35 27.84
N TRP A 325 -16.88 8.09 27.45
CA TRP A 325 -17.27 7.68 26.11
C TRP A 325 -18.47 6.74 26.13
N ARG A 326 -19.38 6.95 25.18
CA ARG A 326 -20.50 6.06 24.90
C ARG A 326 -20.13 5.16 23.72
N ASN A 327 -20.14 3.85 23.95
CA ASN A 327 -19.76 2.88 22.92
C ASN A 327 -20.80 2.84 21.75
N PRO A 328 -20.45 2.22 20.61
CA PRO A 328 -21.32 2.15 19.44
C PRO A 328 -22.72 1.59 19.73
N HIS A 329 -22.83 0.59 20.61
CA HIS A 329 -24.13 0.05 20.97
C HIS A 329 -25.00 1.04 21.79
N GLN A 330 -24.39 1.81 22.70
CA GLN A 330 -25.08 2.86 23.44
C GLN A 330 -25.55 4.00 22.56
N MET A 331 -24.75 4.34 21.53
CA MET A 331 -25.11 5.37 20.56
C MET A 331 -26.16 4.89 19.54
N ASN A 332 -26.23 3.59 19.26
CA ASN A 332 -27.08 2.98 18.24
C ASN A 332 -27.88 1.79 18.80
N PRO A 333 -28.79 1.99 19.78
CA PRO A 333 -29.42 0.89 20.53
C PRO A 333 -30.39 0.03 19.70
N ARG A 334 -30.68 0.41 18.44
CA ARG A 334 -31.54 -0.34 17.53
C ARG A 334 -30.77 -1.11 16.46
N VAL A 335 -29.44 -1.01 16.48
CA VAL A 335 -28.56 -1.72 15.56
C VAL A 335 -28.06 -3.00 16.23
N MET A 336 -28.10 -4.09 15.49
CA MET A 336 -27.43 -5.33 15.91
C MET A 336 -25.98 -5.28 15.47
N PHE A 337 -25.09 -5.58 16.39
CA PHE A 337 -23.65 -5.69 16.14
C PHE A 337 -23.24 -7.16 16.32
N ASP A 338 -22.41 -7.65 15.43
CA ASP A 338 -21.88 -9.03 15.43
C ASP A 338 -20.53 -9.13 16.13
#